data_8604044c976cb345ffcda5d3a9cc86dd
#
_entry.id   8604044c976cb345ffcda5d3a9cc86dd
#
_cell.length_a   1.000
_cell.length_b   1.000
_cell.length_c   1.000
_cell.angle_alpha   90.00
_cell.angle_beta   90.00
_cell.angle_gamma   90.00
#
_symmetry.space_group_name_H-M   'P 1'
#
loop_
_entity.id
_entity.type
_entity.pdbx_description
1 polymer ?
#
loop_
_entity_poly.entity_id
_entity_poly.type
_entity_poly.pdbx_seq_one_letter_code
_entity_poly.pdbx_strand_id
1 'polypeptide(L)'
;MLKGALHCHTTRSDGKGDPAEVIALHKANGYDFMALTDHRLYNYDNFGEDGITIIPGMEIDVNFKKRDRRTAVHCHHVVSIGPAVGNGFAQDQRFERLFIDQPEETQPVLDMLHENGNMTIYCHPEWSGTPARDFDMLRGNFAMEIWNSGCVIENRMDMNAAYWDELLAQGQQIYGVATDDGHEMHHHCNGWVMVRSENNVPAILDALKRGAFYASCGPEIYDFYVENGEAHIKCSPVKEILFHHLYTPFRVIEAEAGGSVTSGSVKLRAGIYIRASVLDEKGRRAWTNPIFLEEADLP
;
A
#
# COMPACT_ATOMS: atom_id res chain seq x y z
N MET A 1 -1.32 10.76 -14.25
CA MET A 1 -1.40 9.85 -13.07
C MET A 1 -2.09 8.60 -13.53
N LEU A 2 -1.59 7.44 -13.12
CA LEU A 2 -2.17 6.12 -13.39
C LEU A 2 -2.81 5.59 -12.10
N LYS A 3 -4.00 5.03 -12.21
CA LYS A 3 -4.71 4.38 -11.10
C LYS A 3 -4.38 2.88 -11.09
N GLY A 4 -3.94 2.35 -9.94
CA GLY A 4 -3.52 0.96 -9.85
C GLY A 4 -3.96 0.21 -8.62
N ALA A 5 -4.23 -1.10 -8.78
CA ALA A 5 -4.46 -2.05 -7.70
C ALA A 5 -3.23 -2.94 -7.51
N LEU A 6 -2.76 -3.09 -6.27
CA LEU A 6 -1.52 -3.82 -5.97
C LEU A 6 -1.75 -5.11 -5.17
N HIS A 7 -2.97 -5.39 -4.71
CA HIS A 7 -3.30 -6.57 -3.93
C HIS A 7 -4.75 -7.01 -4.22
N CYS A 8 -4.91 -8.16 -4.82
CA CYS A 8 -6.21 -8.80 -5.02
C CYS A 8 -6.09 -10.30 -5.30
N HIS A 9 -7.13 -11.05 -4.94
CA HIS A 9 -7.24 -12.48 -5.06
C HIS A 9 -8.31 -12.89 -6.08
N THR A 10 -8.12 -14.08 -6.65
CA THR A 10 -9.04 -14.66 -7.62
C THR A 10 -9.36 -16.12 -7.24
N THR A 11 -10.17 -16.80 -8.04
CA THR A 11 -10.44 -18.24 -7.90
C THR A 11 -9.19 -19.12 -8.07
N ARG A 12 -8.03 -18.54 -8.38
CA ARG A 12 -6.74 -19.25 -8.45
C ARG A 12 -6.14 -19.52 -7.07
N SER A 13 -6.56 -18.75 -6.05
CA SER A 13 -6.31 -19.03 -4.62
C SER A 13 -7.61 -19.17 -3.85
N ASP A 14 -8.09 -18.14 -3.22
CA ASP A 14 -9.26 -18.15 -2.33
C ASP A 14 -10.24 -17.00 -2.56
N GLY A 15 -9.99 -16.16 -3.57
CA GLY A 15 -10.95 -15.19 -4.07
C GLY A 15 -12.12 -15.85 -4.79
N LYS A 16 -13.22 -15.13 -4.98
CA LYS A 16 -14.47 -15.64 -5.60
C LYS A 16 -14.62 -15.25 -7.07
N GLY A 17 -13.96 -14.18 -7.51
CA GLY A 17 -13.98 -13.75 -8.90
C GLY A 17 -13.01 -14.56 -9.76
N ASP A 18 -13.41 -14.91 -10.99
CA ASP A 18 -12.47 -15.44 -11.99
C ASP A 18 -11.45 -14.35 -12.36
N PRO A 19 -10.18 -14.68 -12.68
CA PRO A 19 -9.17 -13.69 -13.06
C PRO A 19 -9.64 -12.68 -14.10
N ALA A 20 -10.26 -13.14 -15.19
CA ALA A 20 -10.75 -12.25 -16.24
C ALA A 20 -11.87 -11.32 -15.74
N GLU A 21 -12.79 -11.82 -14.90
CA GLU A 21 -13.85 -11.02 -14.28
C GLU A 21 -13.28 -9.93 -13.35
N VAL A 22 -12.29 -10.27 -12.55
CA VAL A 22 -11.62 -9.32 -11.63
C VAL A 22 -10.88 -8.24 -12.42
N ILE A 23 -10.15 -8.61 -13.48
CA ILE A 23 -9.47 -7.66 -14.37
C ILE A 23 -10.48 -6.74 -15.05
N ALA A 24 -11.54 -7.32 -15.64
CA ALA A 24 -12.59 -6.54 -16.33
C ALA A 24 -13.29 -5.56 -15.37
N LEU A 25 -13.51 -5.95 -14.10
CA LEU A 25 -14.07 -5.07 -13.08
C LEU A 25 -13.16 -3.86 -12.80
N HIS A 26 -11.86 -4.07 -12.61
CA HIS A 26 -10.89 -2.99 -12.37
C HIS A 26 -10.82 -2.04 -13.58
N LYS A 27 -10.73 -2.59 -14.78
CA LYS A 27 -10.76 -1.82 -16.03
C LYS A 27 -12.02 -0.96 -16.16
N ALA A 28 -13.20 -1.53 -15.86
CA ALA A 28 -14.47 -0.80 -15.89
C ALA A 28 -14.54 0.33 -14.82
N ASN A 29 -13.75 0.25 -13.76
CA ASN A 29 -13.61 1.25 -12.71
C ASN A 29 -12.41 2.20 -12.92
N GLY A 30 -11.87 2.24 -14.16
CA GLY A 30 -10.85 3.20 -14.58
C GLY A 30 -9.45 2.93 -14.02
N TYR A 31 -9.12 1.67 -13.74
CA TYR A 31 -7.75 1.29 -13.40
C TYR A 31 -6.90 1.15 -14.66
N ASP A 32 -5.69 1.68 -14.64
CA ASP A 32 -4.72 1.64 -15.71
C ASP A 32 -3.81 0.41 -15.60
N PHE A 33 -3.57 -0.05 -14.37
CA PHE A 33 -2.76 -1.23 -14.08
C PHE A 33 -3.24 -1.96 -12.83
N MET A 34 -2.87 -3.24 -12.71
CA MET A 34 -3.11 -4.04 -11.50
C MET A 34 -2.13 -5.21 -11.39
N ALA A 35 -2.02 -5.75 -10.19
CA ALA A 35 -1.39 -7.04 -9.91
C ALA A 35 -2.44 -8.03 -9.39
N LEU A 36 -2.53 -9.21 -9.98
CA LEU A 36 -3.20 -10.36 -9.39
C LEU A 36 -2.22 -11.06 -8.45
N THR A 37 -2.52 -11.08 -7.17
CA THR A 37 -1.58 -11.50 -6.14
C THR A 37 -2.10 -12.70 -5.36
N ASP A 38 -2.65 -13.67 -6.09
CA ASP A 38 -3.11 -14.93 -5.54
C ASP A 38 -2.06 -15.59 -4.63
N HIS A 39 -2.49 -16.21 -3.54
CA HIS A 39 -1.61 -16.81 -2.54
C HIS A 39 -0.63 -17.81 -3.14
N ARG A 40 0.67 -17.53 -2.99
CA ARG A 40 1.79 -18.40 -3.38
C ARG A 40 1.76 -18.83 -4.85
N LEU A 41 1.15 -18.01 -5.71
CA LEU A 41 1.00 -18.29 -7.12
C LEU A 41 1.36 -17.07 -7.95
N TYR A 42 2.54 -17.08 -8.56
CA TYR A 42 3.02 -15.95 -9.35
C TYR A 42 2.26 -15.80 -10.66
N ASN A 43 1.79 -14.60 -10.93
CA ASN A 43 1.01 -14.29 -12.11
C ASN A 43 1.49 -13.04 -12.84
N TYR A 44 1.51 -13.09 -14.18
CA TYR A 44 1.62 -11.93 -15.07
C TYR A 44 0.73 -12.04 -16.32
N ASP A 45 -0.19 -13.03 -16.35
CA ASP A 45 -1.16 -13.20 -17.43
C ASP A 45 -2.32 -12.22 -17.27
N ASN A 46 -2.81 -11.70 -18.39
CA ASN A 46 -4.00 -10.84 -18.45
C ASN A 46 -5.30 -11.61 -18.69
N PHE A 47 -5.23 -12.93 -18.82
CA PHE A 47 -6.39 -13.83 -19.05
C PHE A 47 -7.31 -13.39 -20.20
N GLY A 48 -6.73 -12.75 -21.24
CA GLY A 48 -7.46 -12.26 -22.41
C GLY A 48 -8.10 -10.88 -22.23
N GLU A 49 -7.89 -10.22 -21.12
CA GLU A 49 -8.37 -8.85 -20.86
C GLU A 49 -7.32 -7.81 -21.27
N ASP A 50 -7.50 -7.23 -22.47
CA ASP A 50 -6.62 -6.19 -22.99
C ASP A 50 -6.95 -4.80 -22.43
N GLY A 51 -5.99 -3.87 -22.53
CA GLY A 51 -6.18 -2.45 -22.22
C GLY A 51 -6.00 -2.08 -20.74
N ILE A 52 -5.47 -3.00 -19.94
CA ILE A 52 -4.96 -2.76 -18.59
C ILE A 52 -3.58 -3.40 -18.46
N THR A 53 -2.64 -2.74 -17.80
CA THR A 53 -1.29 -3.27 -17.61
C THR A 53 -1.27 -4.22 -16.39
N ILE A 54 -0.87 -5.47 -16.60
CA ILE A 54 -0.69 -6.44 -15.50
C ILE A 54 0.73 -6.36 -14.97
N ILE A 55 0.87 -6.02 -13.70
CA ILE A 55 2.14 -6.09 -12.96
C ILE A 55 2.31 -7.53 -12.48
N PRO A 56 3.45 -8.19 -12.76
CA PRO A 56 3.71 -9.52 -12.20
C PRO A 56 3.66 -9.52 -10.69
N GLY A 57 3.03 -10.53 -10.08
CA GLY A 57 2.94 -10.55 -8.63
C GLY A 57 2.33 -11.81 -8.02
N MET A 58 2.41 -11.90 -6.72
CA MET A 58 1.78 -12.89 -5.84
C MET A 58 1.76 -12.38 -4.40
N GLU A 59 1.00 -13.00 -3.53
CA GLU A 59 1.14 -12.85 -2.09
C GLU A 59 1.77 -14.11 -1.47
N ILE A 60 2.75 -13.92 -0.59
CA ILE A 60 3.35 -14.99 0.22
C ILE A 60 2.84 -14.85 1.66
N ASP A 61 2.31 -15.93 2.20
CA ASP A 61 1.94 -16.06 3.61
C ASP A 61 3.01 -16.87 4.38
N VAL A 62 3.52 -16.27 5.45
CA VAL A 62 4.48 -16.85 6.38
C VAL A 62 3.81 -16.95 7.74
N ASN A 63 3.51 -18.17 8.18
CA ASN A 63 2.67 -18.42 9.34
C ASN A 63 3.53 -18.76 10.56
N PHE A 64 3.16 -18.24 11.74
CA PHE A 64 3.79 -18.67 12.97
C PHE A 64 3.29 -20.05 13.41
N LYS A 65 4.21 -20.97 13.76
CA LYS A 65 3.88 -22.31 14.27
C LYS A 65 3.15 -22.26 15.60
N LYS A 66 3.56 -21.34 16.48
CA LYS A 66 2.92 -21.13 17.78
C LYS A 66 1.97 -19.94 17.67
N ARG A 67 0.68 -20.21 17.66
CA ARG A 67 -0.33 -19.16 17.80
C ARG A 67 -0.46 -18.79 19.28
N ASP A 68 -0.39 -17.52 19.60
CA ASP A 68 -0.83 -17.03 20.89
C ASP A 68 -2.33 -17.37 21.03
N ARG A 69 -2.74 -17.81 22.23
CA ARG A 69 -4.15 -18.08 22.51
C ARG A 69 -5.05 -16.86 22.34
N ARG A 70 -4.46 -15.67 22.21
CA ARG A 70 -5.16 -14.38 22.08
C ARG A 70 -5.39 -13.96 20.64
N THR A 71 -4.69 -14.55 19.67
CA THR A 71 -4.79 -14.22 18.25
C THR A 71 -5.21 -15.46 17.47
N ALA A 72 -6.29 -15.36 16.71
CA ALA A 72 -6.75 -16.44 15.81
C ALA A 72 -5.80 -16.56 14.59
N VAL A 73 -5.21 -15.44 14.18
CA VAL A 73 -4.24 -15.31 13.08
C VAL A 73 -2.96 -14.71 13.66
N HIS A 74 -1.81 -15.24 13.27
CA HIS A 74 -0.50 -14.65 13.54
C HIS A 74 0.41 -15.07 12.38
N CYS A 75 0.67 -14.13 11.50
CA CYS A 75 1.41 -14.39 10.26
C CYS A 75 2.02 -13.09 9.74
N HIS A 76 2.97 -13.22 8.82
CA HIS A 76 3.36 -12.14 7.92
C HIS A 76 2.78 -12.45 6.54
N HIS A 77 2.06 -11.51 5.97
CA HIS A 77 1.69 -11.53 4.57
C HIS A 77 2.50 -10.48 3.83
N VAL A 78 3.01 -10.86 2.68
CA VAL A 78 3.86 -10.02 1.85
C VAL A 78 3.42 -10.15 0.39
N VAL A 79 2.94 -9.05 -0.16
CA VAL A 79 2.75 -8.94 -1.60
C VAL A 79 4.11 -8.70 -2.26
N SER A 80 4.38 -9.50 -3.29
CA SER A 80 5.56 -9.42 -4.15
C SER A 80 5.13 -8.96 -5.53
N ILE A 81 5.72 -7.89 -6.05
CA ILE A 81 5.41 -7.33 -7.38
C ILE A 81 6.68 -7.10 -8.23
N GLY A 82 6.54 -7.30 -9.55
CA GLY A 82 7.66 -7.18 -10.49
C GLY A 82 8.55 -8.42 -10.47
N PRO A 83 9.66 -8.41 -11.21
CA PRO A 83 10.06 -7.46 -12.24
C PRO A 83 9.23 -7.59 -13.54
N ALA A 84 9.66 -6.90 -14.61
CA ALA A 84 9.07 -7.10 -15.92
C ALA A 84 9.12 -8.57 -16.34
N VAL A 85 8.11 -9.02 -17.08
CA VAL A 85 7.96 -10.41 -17.56
C VAL A 85 9.26 -10.98 -18.13
N GLY A 86 9.61 -12.19 -17.72
CA GLY A 86 10.82 -12.90 -18.16
C GLY A 86 12.07 -12.61 -17.32
N ASN A 87 12.00 -11.70 -16.35
CA ASN A 87 13.13 -11.33 -15.48
C ASN A 87 12.94 -11.73 -14.00
N GLY A 88 11.90 -12.47 -13.69
CA GLY A 88 11.55 -12.92 -12.35
C GLY A 88 11.09 -14.38 -12.35
N PHE A 89 10.11 -14.67 -11.50
CA PHE A 89 9.51 -16.00 -11.44
C PHE A 89 8.70 -16.32 -12.71
N ALA A 90 8.51 -17.62 -12.96
CA ALA A 90 7.71 -18.07 -14.10
C ALA A 90 6.21 -17.87 -13.84
N GLN A 91 5.44 -17.70 -14.94
CA GLN A 91 3.99 -17.75 -14.87
C GLN A 91 3.54 -19.06 -14.23
N ASP A 92 2.58 -18.97 -13.31
CA ASP A 92 2.03 -20.11 -12.54
C ASP A 92 3.02 -20.82 -11.61
N GLN A 93 4.18 -20.20 -11.37
CA GLN A 93 5.11 -20.72 -10.36
C GLN A 93 4.44 -20.70 -8.98
N ARG A 94 4.45 -21.88 -8.33
CA ARG A 94 3.85 -22.07 -7.00
C ARG A 94 4.93 -22.13 -5.93
N PHE A 95 4.58 -21.59 -4.77
CA PHE A 95 5.41 -21.59 -3.58
C PHE A 95 4.73 -22.33 -2.45
N GLU A 96 5.51 -23.00 -1.61
CA GLU A 96 5.01 -23.70 -0.45
C GLU A 96 4.57 -22.72 0.65
N ARG A 97 3.60 -23.14 1.45
CA ARG A 97 3.22 -22.44 2.66
C ARG A 97 4.32 -22.54 3.69
N LEU A 98 4.75 -21.40 4.21
CA LEU A 98 5.88 -21.32 5.15
C LEU A 98 5.40 -21.25 6.59
N PHE A 99 6.16 -21.89 7.48
CA PHE A 99 5.90 -21.89 8.92
C PHE A 99 7.19 -21.56 9.66
N ILE A 100 7.14 -20.54 10.51
CA ILE A 100 8.26 -20.01 11.27
C ILE A 100 8.04 -20.12 12.78
N ASP A 101 9.11 -20.06 13.55
CA ASP A 101 9.07 -19.99 15.01
C ASP A 101 9.34 -18.57 15.52
N GLN A 102 10.14 -17.78 14.79
CA GLN A 102 10.52 -16.41 15.14
C GLN A 102 10.28 -15.45 13.99
N PRO A 103 9.88 -14.18 14.25
CA PRO A 103 9.61 -13.18 13.20
C PRO A 103 10.74 -12.99 12.19
N GLU A 104 11.99 -13.03 12.64
CA GLU A 104 13.19 -12.81 11.83
C GLU A 104 13.36 -13.85 10.72
N GLU A 105 12.76 -15.03 10.88
CA GLU A 105 12.79 -16.10 9.85
C GLU A 105 12.02 -15.71 8.57
N THR A 106 11.28 -14.61 8.58
CA THR A 106 10.66 -14.03 7.38
C THR A 106 11.67 -13.30 6.49
N GLN A 107 12.78 -12.78 7.03
CA GLN A 107 13.77 -12.05 6.23
C GLN A 107 14.33 -12.85 5.05
N PRO A 108 14.74 -14.13 5.20
CA PRO A 108 15.18 -14.94 4.05
C PRO A 108 14.13 -15.07 2.94
N VAL A 109 12.84 -14.99 3.27
CA VAL A 109 11.77 -14.99 2.25
C VAL A 109 11.78 -13.69 1.46
N LEU A 110 11.91 -12.54 2.15
CA LEU A 110 12.06 -11.24 1.49
C LEU A 110 13.31 -11.20 0.62
N ASP A 111 14.44 -11.69 1.12
CA ASP A 111 15.70 -11.73 0.40
C ASP A 111 15.57 -12.55 -0.90
N MET A 112 14.94 -13.72 -0.85
CA MET A 112 14.65 -14.54 -2.02
C MET A 112 13.78 -13.81 -3.05
N LEU A 113 12.76 -13.07 -2.62
CA LEU A 113 11.92 -12.27 -3.51
C LEU A 113 12.72 -11.15 -4.17
N HIS A 114 13.55 -10.43 -3.41
CA HIS A 114 14.38 -9.33 -3.90
C HIS A 114 15.49 -9.82 -4.85
N GLU A 115 16.14 -10.95 -4.56
CA GLU A 115 17.14 -11.58 -5.43
C GLU A 115 16.55 -11.96 -6.80
N ASN A 116 15.26 -12.23 -6.86
CA ASN A 116 14.51 -12.46 -8.10
C ASN A 116 13.89 -11.16 -8.67
N GLY A 117 14.37 -9.99 -8.23
CA GLY A 117 14.03 -8.68 -8.77
C GLY A 117 12.67 -8.15 -8.37
N ASN A 118 11.96 -8.80 -7.45
CA ASN A 118 10.66 -8.32 -6.99
C ASN A 118 10.82 -7.22 -5.93
N MET A 119 9.81 -6.37 -5.83
CA MET A 119 9.60 -5.43 -4.73
C MET A 119 8.54 -5.98 -3.80
N THR A 120 8.64 -5.67 -2.50
CA THR A 120 7.72 -6.24 -1.52
C THR A 120 6.92 -5.17 -0.76
N ILE A 121 5.64 -5.49 -0.49
CA ILE A 121 4.71 -4.70 0.31
C ILE A 121 4.35 -5.55 1.54
N TYR A 122 4.52 -5.00 2.74
CA TYR A 122 4.06 -5.65 3.96
C TYR A 122 2.55 -5.44 4.14
N CYS A 123 1.79 -6.53 4.31
CA CYS A 123 0.33 -6.49 4.24
C CYS A 123 -0.34 -6.48 5.62
N HIS A 124 -1.44 -5.78 5.75
CA HIS A 124 -2.48 -5.78 6.80
C HIS A 124 -2.04 -6.27 8.21
N PRO A 125 -1.04 -5.65 8.88
CA PRO A 125 -0.51 -6.11 10.16
C PRO A 125 -1.58 -6.20 11.26
N GLU A 126 -2.59 -5.33 11.24
CA GLU A 126 -3.69 -5.37 12.20
C GLU A 126 -4.50 -6.66 12.09
N TRP A 127 -4.91 -7.05 10.87
CA TRP A 127 -5.61 -8.30 10.61
C TRP A 127 -4.76 -9.53 10.95
N SER A 128 -3.48 -9.48 10.63
CA SER A 128 -2.52 -10.54 10.92
C SER A 128 -2.25 -10.72 12.42
N GLY A 129 -2.73 -9.81 13.26
CA GLY A 129 -2.47 -9.84 14.70
C GLY A 129 -0.99 -9.69 15.03
N THR A 130 -0.21 -9.03 14.16
CA THR A 130 1.24 -8.91 14.24
C THR A 130 1.60 -7.49 14.68
N PRO A 131 2.08 -7.30 15.93
CA PRO A 131 2.49 -5.99 16.41
C PRO A 131 3.77 -5.52 15.70
N ALA A 132 4.00 -4.21 15.66
CA ALA A 132 5.13 -3.62 14.93
C ALA A 132 6.49 -4.25 15.31
N ARG A 133 6.73 -4.54 16.59
CA ARG A 133 7.96 -5.20 17.06
C ARG A 133 8.26 -6.56 16.42
N ASP A 134 7.27 -7.20 15.80
CA ASP A 134 7.43 -8.51 15.16
C ASP A 134 7.71 -8.37 13.63
N PHE A 135 7.67 -7.14 13.09
CA PHE A 135 8.02 -6.89 11.68
C PHE A 135 8.91 -5.65 11.47
N ASP A 136 9.13 -4.82 12.49
CA ASP A 136 9.96 -3.61 12.37
C ASP A 136 11.44 -3.90 12.09
N MET A 137 11.90 -5.14 12.32
CA MET A 137 13.23 -5.59 11.96
C MET A 137 13.35 -6.06 10.50
N LEU A 138 12.24 -6.33 9.81
CA LEU A 138 12.27 -6.77 8.41
C LEU A 138 12.75 -5.63 7.49
N ARG A 139 13.55 -5.97 6.49
CA ARG A 139 14.19 -5.00 5.60
C ARG A 139 13.88 -5.27 4.14
N GLY A 140 13.83 -4.19 3.35
CA GLY A 140 13.66 -4.25 1.90
C GLY A 140 12.23 -4.08 1.41
N ASN A 141 11.22 -4.05 2.29
CA ASN A 141 9.88 -3.66 1.89
C ASN A 141 9.90 -2.19 1.43
N PHE A 142 9.47 -1.93 0.18
CA PHE A 142 9.37 -0.56 -0.29
C PHE A 142 8.13 0.16 0.26
N ALA A 143 7.09 -0.62 0.60
CA ALA A 143 5.83 -0.10 1.12
C ALA A 143 5.19 -1.06 2.13
N MET A 144 4.21 -0.54 2.86
CA MET A 144 3.26 -1.33 3.63
C MET A 144 1.83 -0.89 3.33
N GLU A 145 0.88 -1.76 3.55
CA GLU A 145 -0.53 -1.40 3.49
C GLU A 145 -0.91 -0.53 4.67
N ILE A 146 -1.35 0.69 4.36
CA ILE A 146 -1.90 1.63 5.34
C ILE A 146 -3.44 1.64 5.32
N TRP A 147 -4.02 1.09 4.27
CA TRP A 147 -5.44 0.81 4.08
C TRP A 147 -5.59 -0.49 3.32
N ASN A 148 -6.44 -1.39 3.81
CA ASN A 148 -6.79 -2.64 3.16
C ASN A 148 -8.32 -2.76 3.19
N SER A 149 -8.96 -2.64 2.03
CA SER A 149 -10.43 -2.54 1.93
C SER A 149 -11.13 -3.81 2.38
N GLY A 150 -10.56 -4.99 2.10
CA GLY A 150 -11.09 -6.28 2.56
C GLY A 150 -11.17 -6.32 4.08
N CYS A 151 -10.06 -6.00 4.76
CA CYS A 151 -10.02 -5.95 6.23
C CYS A 151 -10.99 -4.91 6.81
N VAL A 152 -11.12 -3.75 6.17
CA VAL A 152 -12.07 -2.71 6.62
C VAL A 152 -13.52 -3.15 6.43
N ILE A 153 -13.85 -3.72 5.28
CA ILE A 153 -15.23 -4.13 4.95
C ILE A 153 -15.66 -5.30 5.82
N GLU A 154 -14.84 -6.33 5.94
CA GLU A 154 -15.18 -7.55 6.69
C GLU A 154 -15.02 -7.39 8.21
N ASN A 155 -13.91 -6.80 8.64
CA ASN A 155 -13.48 -6.85 10.05
C ASN A 155 -13.51 -5.50 10.74
N ARG A 156 -13.74 -4.38 10.03
CA ARG A 156 -13.67 -3.00 10.56
C ARG A 156 -12.28 -2.61 11.05
N MET A 157 -11.24 -3.18 10.45
CA MET A 157 -9.84 -2.95 10.78
C MET A 157 -9.25 -1.88 9.86
N ASP A 158 -8.93 -0.69 10.39
CA ASP A 158 -8.44 0.46 9.62
C ASP A 158 -7.22 1.16 10.27
N MET A 159 -6.57 0.50 11.24
CA MET A 159 -5.50 1.10 12.05
C MET A 159 -4.09 0.90 11.48
N ASN A 160 -3.93 0.31 10.30
CA ASN A 160 -2.61 0.05 9.72
C ASN A 160 -1.74 1.31 9.55
N ALA A 161 -2.34 2.48 9.35
CA ALA A 161 -1.60 3.75 9.28
C ALA A 161 -0.84 4.09 10.58
N ALA A 162 -1.29 3.60 11.73
CA ALA A 162 -0.57 3.78 13.00
C ALA A 162 0.73 2.95 13.04
N TYR A 163 0.71 1.73 12.50
CA TYR A 163 1.92 0.91 12.33
C TYR A 163 2.92 1.56 11.37
N TRP A 164 2.42 2.19 10.31
CA TRP A 164 3.27 2.94 9.38
C TRP A 164 3.99 4.11 10.08
N ASP A 165 3.27 4.91 10.85
CA ASP A 165 3.87 6.01 11.61
C ASP A 165 4.92 5.50 12.63
N GLU A 166 4.73 4.31 13.19
CA GLU A 166 5.71 3.68 14.07
C GLU A 166 7.02 3.33 13.34
N LEU A 167 6.94 2.76 12.13
CA LEU A 167 8.12 2.49 11.30
C LEU A 167 8.81 3.78 10.85
N LEU A 168 8.04 4.78 10.40
CA LEU A 168 8.57 6.08 9.99
C LEU A 168 9.27 6.80 11.15
N ALA A 169 8.73 6.72 12.37
CA ALA A 169 9.33 7.32 13.56
C ALA A 169 10.66 6.65 13.95
N GLN A 170 10.87 5.40 13.55
CA GLN A 170 12.15 4.68 13.69
C GLN A 170 13.15 5.02 12.56
N GLY A 171 12.78 5.90 11.61
CA GLY A 171 13.62 6.30 10.48
C GLY A 171 13.58 5.33 9.29
N GLN A 172 12.63 4.39 9.25
CA GLN A 172 12.48 3.51 8.10
C GLN A 172 11.91 4.26 6.89
N GLN A 173 12.57 4.13 5.74
CA GLN A 173 12.10 4.71 4.49
C GLN A 173 11.13 3.74 3.80
N ILE A 174 9.90 3.73 4.24
CA ILE A 174 8.84 2.86 3.73
C ILE A 174 7.62 3.69 3.32
N TYR A 175 7.05 3.40 2.15
CA TYR A 175 5.87 4.11 1.63
C TYR A 175 4.57 3.45 2.08
N GLY A 176 3.45 4.18 1.93
CA GLY A 176 2.12 3.69 2.27
C GLY A 176 1.27 3.40 1.02
N VAL A 177 0.69 2.21 0.92
CA VAL A 177 -0.24 1.84 -0.15
C VAL A 177 -1.64 1.60 0.39
N ALA A 178 -2.65 1.95 -0.41
CA ALA A 178 -4.03 1.51 -0.21
C ALA A 178 -4.33 0.40 -1.20
N THR A 179 -4.94 -0.67 -0.73
CA THR A 179 -5.20 -1.88 -1.50
C THR A 179 -6.59 -2.42 -1.22
N ASP A 180 -7.01 -3.40 -1.99
CA ASP A 180 -8.29 -4.06 -1.77
C ASP A 180 -8.15 -5.37 -0.99
N ASP A 181 -7.13 -6.17 -1.28
CA ASP A 181 -7.02 -7.54 -0.76
C ASP A 181 -8.34 -8.30 -1.01
N GLY A 182 -8.85 -8.10 -2.23
CA GLY A 182 -10.23 -8.44 -2.58
C GLY A 182 -10.43 -9.93 -2.73
N HIS A 183 -11.23 -10.54 -1.85
CA HIS A 183 -11.65 -11.94 -1.92
C HIS A 183 -13.07 -12.07 -2.47
N GLU A 184 -13.95 -11.11 -2.22
CA GLU A 184 -15.29 -11.02 -2.77
C GLU A 184 -15.37 -9.90 -3.80
N MET A 185 -16.26 -9.99 -4.80
CA MET A 185 -16.34 -8.99 -5.88
C MET A 185 -16.58 -7.56 -5.36
N HIS A 186 -17.27 -7.40 -4.25
CA HIS A 186 -17.54 -6.08 -3.66
C HIS A 186 -16.37 -5.51 -2.82
N HIS A 187 -15.32 -6.31 -2.57
CA HIS A 187 -14.09 -5.83 -1.93
C HIS A 187 -13.22 -5.04 -2.89
N HIS A 188 -13.31 -5.33 -4.20
CA HIS A 188 -12.49 -4.70 -5.21
C HIS A 188 -12.87 -3.24 -5.48
N CYS A 189 -11.92 -2.46 -5.97
CA CYS A 189 -12.07 -1.07 -6.40
C CYS A 189 -12.40 -0.06 -5.29
N ASN A 190 -12.02 -0.36 -4.05
CA ASN A 190 -12.23 0.52 -2.89
C ASN A 190 -10.92 1.17 -2.37
N GLY A 191 -9.76 0.59 -2.68
CA GLY A 191 -8.43 1.11 -2.34
C GLY A 191 -7.49 1.05 -3.54
N TRP A 192 -6.70 2.10 -3.78
CA TRP A 192 -5.77 2.17 -4.91
C TRP A 192 -4.58 3.07 -4.65
N VAL A 193 -3.60 2.97 -5.54
CA VAL A 193 -2.52 3.94 -5.66
C VAL A 193 -2.68 4.77 -6.92
N MET A 194 -2.29 6.05 -6.85
CA MET A 194 -2.22 6.95 -8.01
C MET A 194 -0.76 7.24 -8.31
N VAL A 195 -0.25 6.71 -9.42
CA VAL A 195 1.17 6.68 -9.77
C VAL A 195 1.48 7.68 -10.88
N ARG A 196 2.53 8.47 -10.71
CA ARG A 196 3.04 9.38 -11.73
C ARG A 196 4.06 8.65 -12.62
N SER A 197 3.56 8.02 -13.67
CA SER A 197 4.36 7.16 -14.55
C SER A 197 3.80 7.12 -15.97
N GLU A 198 4.59 6.58 -16.90
CA GLU A 198 4.10 6.00 -18.15
C GLU A 198 3.46 4.65 -17.86
N ASN A 199 2.47 4.26 -18.69
CA ASN A 199 1.72 3.01 -18.49
C ASN A 199 2.46 1.82 -19.11
N ASN A 200 3.53 1.40 -18.45
CA ASN A 200 4.25 0.15 -18.71
C ASN A 200 4.89 -0.36 -17.41
N VAL A 201 5.09 -1.67 -17.31
CA VAL A 201 5.55 -2.33 -16.08
C VAL A 201 6.87 -1.73 -15.55
N PRO A 202 7.95 -1.56 -16.34
CA PRO A 202 9.20 -1.01 -15.82
C PRO A 202 9.05 0.41 -15.26
N ALA A 203 8.32 1.28 -15.96
CA ALA A 203 8.13 2.67 -15.52
C ALA A 203 7.27 2.77 -14.26
N ILE A 204 6.22 1.93 -14.15
CA ILE A 204 5.37 1.87 -12.96
C ILE A 204 6.18 1.40 -11.75
N LEU A 205 6.94 0.31 -11.88
CA LEU A 205 7.77 -0.22 -10.80
C LEU A 205 8.83 0.80 -10.34
N ASP A 206 9.48 1.49 -11.29
CA ASP A 206 10.44 2.54 -10.96
C ASP A 206 9.77 3.71 -10.21
N ALA A 207 8.59 4.14 -10.65
CA ALA A 207 7.84 5.19 -9.98
C ALA A 207 7.40 4.78 -8.55
N LEU A 208 6.94 3.53 -8.37
CA LEU A 208 6.61 2.98 -7.05
C LEU A 208 7.83 2.95 -6.15
N LYS A 209 8.96 2.46 -6.64
CA LYS A 209 10.24 2.40 -5.89
C LYS A 209 10.72 3.77 -5.42
N ARG A 210 10.44 4.83 -6.16
CA ARG A 210 10.82 6.22 -5.82
C ARG A 210 9.76 6.97 -5.01
N GLY A 211 8.63 6.34 -4.65
CA GLY A 211 7.53 6.98 -3.94
C GLY A 211 6.76 8.01 -4.79
N ALA A 212 6.87 7.98 -6.12
CA ALA A 212 6.17 8.90 -7.04
C ALA A 212 4.68 8.55 -7.18
N PHE A 213 4.00 8.37 -6.05
CA PHE A 213 2.59 8.00 -5.97
C PHE A 213 1.98 8.48 -4.65
N TYR A 214 0.66 8.42 -4.56
CA TYR A 214 -0.08 8.53 -3.32
C TYR A 214 -1.13 7.41 -3.21
N ALA A 215 -1.57 7.11 -1.98
CA ALA A 215 -2.60 6.13 -1.69
C ALA A 215 -3.97 6.79 -1.52
N SER A 216 -5.05 6.13 -1.95
CA SER A 216 -6.40 6.67 -1.81
C SER A 216 -7.47 5.58 -1.71
N CYS A 217 -8.54 5.90 -0.97
CA CYS A 217 -9.84 5.20 -1.03
C CYS A 217 -10.98 6.16 -1.43
N GLY A 218 -10.64 7.36 -2.01
CA GLY A 218 -11.65 8.32 -2.47
C GLY A 218 -11.09 9.65 -2.98
N PRO A 219 -10.57 10.51 -2.11
CA PRO A 219 -10.06 11.83 -2.49
C PRO A 219 -8.84 11.76 -3.41
N GLU A 220 -8.57 12.87 -4.12
CA GLU A 220 -7.39 13.05 -4.95
C GLU A 220 -6.39 13.99 -4.29
N ILE A 221 -5.09 13.68 -4.42
CA ILE A 221 -3.99 14.56 -4.07
C ILE A 221 -3.30 15.00 -5.37
N TYR A 222 -3.28 16.32 -5.62
CA TYR A 222 -2.70 16.89 -6.83
C TYR A 222 -1.22 17.20 -6.65
N ASP A 223 -0.84 17.66 -5.44
CA ASP A 223 0.54 18.01 -5.14
C ASP A 223 0.81 17.95 -3.63
N PHE A 224 2.03 17.56 -3.26
CA PHE A 224 2.54 17.63 -1.90
C PHE A 224 4.05 17.86 -1.96
N TYR A 225 4.53 18.93 -1.35
CA TYR A 225 5.93 19.34 -1.42
C TYR A 225 6.34 20.16 -0.20
N VAL A 226 7.65 20.26 0.01
CA VAL A 226 8.28 21.14 1.00
C VAL A 226 9.00 22.27 0.26
N GLU A 227 8.77 23.50 0.67
CA GLU A 227 9.46 24.68 0.16
C GLU A 227 9.59 25.74 1.26
N ASN A 228 10.79 26.35 1.38
CA ASN A 228 11.06 27.44 2.32
C ASN A 228 10.66 27.14 3.79
N GLY A 229 10.86 25.91 4.26
CA GLY A 229 10.51 25.50 5.62
C GLY A 229 9.01 25.29 5.87
N GLU A 230 8.22 25.16 4.81
CA GLU A 230 6.79 24.84 4.88
C GLU A 230 6.45 23.61 4.03
N ALA A 231 5.55 22.77 4.54
CA ALA A 231 4.93 21.71 3.76
C ALA A 231 3.60 22.20 3.18
N HIS A 232 3.37 21.93 1.90
CA HIS A 232 2.20 22.36 1.15
C HIS A 232 1.48 21.18 0.54
N ILE A 233 0.13 21.22 0.54
CA ILE A 233 -0.71 20.21 -0.14
C ILE A 233 -1.77 20.90 -1.00
N LYS A 234 -2.08 20.27 -2.15
CA LYS A 234 -3.26 20.54 -2.98
C LYS A 234 -4.02 19.24 -3.22
N CYS A 235 -5.34 19.26 -3.07
CA CYS A 235 -6.19 18.09 -3.19
C CYS A 235 -7.55 18.42 -3.80
N SER A 236 -8.35 17.39 -4.08
CA SER A 236 -9.78 17.55 -4.36
C SER A 236 -10.51 18.18 -3.18
N PRO A 237 -11.75 18.68 -3.33
CA PRO A 237 -12.53 19.20 -2.21
C PRO A 237 -12.69 18.15 -1.11
N VAL A 238 -12.22 18.47 0.10
CA VAL A 238 -12.24 17.59 1.28
C VAL A 238 -12.74 18.36 2.51
N LYS A 239 -13.13 17.61 3.53
CA LYS A 239 -13.54 18.13 4.83
C LYS A 239 -12.35 18.55 5.69
N GLU A 240 -11.29 17.74 5.66
CA GLU A 240 -10.13 17.93 6.52
C GLU A 240 -8.82 17.65 5.77
N ILE A 241 -7.78 18.43 6.10
CA ILE A 241 -6.39 18.17 5.74
C ILE A 241 -5.60 18.01 7.04
N LEU A 242 -4.87 16.91 7.18
CA LEU A 242 -4.09 16.56 8.37
C LEU A 242 -2.62 16.47 7.98
N PHE A 243 -1.76 17.18 8.69
CA PHE A 243 -0.30 17.05 8.56
C PHE A 243 0.24 16.23 9.72
N HIS A 244 1.06 15.23 9.41
CA HIS A 244 1.65 14.29 10.34
C HIS A 244 3.17 14.38 10.32
N HIS A 245 3.74 14.36 11.51
CA HIS A 245 5.18 14.26 11.64
C HIS A 245 5.51 13.42 12.89
N LEU A 246 5.41 12.22 12.98
CA LEU A 246 5.37 11.25 14.06
C LEU A 246 3.95 10.64 14.19
N TYR A 247 3.61 10.10 15.34
CA TYR A 247 2.41 9.28 15.57
C TYR A 247 1.06 10.03 15.43
N THR A 248 1.06 11.35 15.56
CA THR A 248 -0.19 12.11 15.60
C THR A 248 -0.17 13.27 14.61
N PRO A 249 -1.33 13.66 14.07
CA PRO A 249 -1.45 14.92 13.36
C PRO A 249 -1.04 16.08 14.27
N PHE A 250 -0.13 16.93 13.82
CA PHE A 250 0.23 18.13 14.57
C PHE A 250 -0.46 19.39 14.05
N ARG A 251 -1.10 19.30 12.88
CA ARG A 251 -1.93 20.34 12.30
C ARG A 251 -3.11 19.72 11.57
N VAL A 252 -4.29 20.23 11.88
CA VAL A 252 -5.53 19.93 11.16
C VAL A 252 -6.06 21.22 10.57
N ILE A 253 -6.47 21.21 9.31
CA ILE A 253 -7.19 22.28 8.63
C ILE A 253 -8.56 21.73 8.29
N GLU A 254 -9.58 22.30 8.90
CA GLU A 254 -10.98 21.89 8.73
C GLU A 254 -11.71 22.88 7.80
N ALA A 255 -12.63 22.36 7.00
CA ALA A 255 -13.56 23.17 6.25
C ALA A 255 -14.58 23.83 7.20
N GLU A 256 -15.02 25.03 6.88
CA GLU A 256 -16.20 25.62 7.53
C GLU A 256 -17.44 24.74 7.28
N ALA A 257 -18.43 24.85 8.15
CA ALA A 257 -19.66 24.05 8.08
C ALA A 257 -20.32 24.16 6.69
N GLY A 258 -20.46 23.00 6.02
CA GLY A 258 -21.01 22.90 4.67
C GLY A 258 -20.06 23.33 3.54
N GLY A 259 -18.80 23.64 3.87
CA GLY A 259 -17.75 23.97 2.91
C GLY A 259 -16.77 22.83 2.65
N SER A 260 -15.73 23.13 1.90
CA SER A 260 -14.59 22.23 1.65
C SER A 260 -13.28 23.00 1.60
N VAL A 261 -12.17 22.31 1.86
CA VAL A 261 -10.82 22.82 1.66
C VAL A 261 -10.16 22.04 0.52
N THR A 262 -9.30 22.72 -0.25
CA THR A 262 -8.59 22.13 -1.42
C THR A 262 -7.09 22.31 -1.34
N SER A 263 -6.60 23.03 -0.34
CA SER A 263 -5.16 23.24 -0.12
C SER A 263 -4.89 23.63 1.33
N GLY A 264 -3.66 23.42 1.74
CA GLY A 264 -3.18 23.83 3.04
C GLY A 264 -1.67 23.89 3.11
N SER A 265 -1.14 24.60 4.10
CA SER A 265 0.27 24.58 4.41
C SER A 265 0.53 24.58 5.92
N VAL A 266 1.73 24.18 6.28
CA VAL A 266 2.19 24.19 7.67
C VAL A 266 3.70 24.43 7.73
N LYS A 267 4.13 25.26 8.68
CA LYS A 267 5.56 25.42 9.00
C LYS A 267 6.11 24.12 9.56
N LEU A 268 7.24 23.70 9.01
CA LEU A 268 7.94 22.53 9.49
C LEU A 268 8.41 22.72 10.93
N ARG A 269 8.51 21.62 11.63
CA ARG A 269 9.15 21.49 12.94
C ARG A 269 10.27 20.46 12.82
N ALA A 270 11.19 20.46 13.76
CA ALA A 270 12.20 19.41 13.83
C ALA A 270 11.53 18.03 13.86
N GLY A 271 11.93 17.16 12.94
CA GLY A 271 11.34 15.84 12.75
C GLY A 271 12.08 15.06 11.67
N ILE A 272 11.76 13.78 11.55
CA ILE A 272 12.39 12.88 10.57
C ILE A 272 11.67 12.95 9.23
N TYR A 273 10.35 13.15 9.24
CA TYR A 273 9.51 13.19 8.05
C TYR A 273 8.32 14.13 8.21
N ILE A 274 7.73 14.48 7.09
CA ILE A 274 6.40 15.10 7.00
C ILE A 274 5.56 14.32 5.98
N ARG A 275 4.31 14.06 6.31
CA ARG A 275 3.30 13.53 5.40
C ARG A 275 1.96 14.20 5.64
N ALA A 276 1.04 14.05 4.70
CA ALA A 276 -0.32 14.54 4.87
C ALA A 276 -1.36 13.46 4.56
N SER A 277 -2.53 13.60 5.15
CA SER A 277 -3.73 12.86 4.75
C SER A 277 -4.91 13.82 4.62
N VAL A 278 -5.87 13.45 3.79
CA VAL A 278 -7.09 14.22 3.56
C VAL A 278 -8.31 13.34 3.77
N LEU A 279 -9.39 13.93 4.28
CA LEU A 279 -10.64 13.25 4.60
C LEU A 279 -11.81 13.94 3.88
N ASP A 280 -12.56 13.20 3.07
CA ASP A 280 -13.74 13.73 2.39
C ASP A 280 -15.02 13.65 3.27
N GLU A 281 -16.11 14.22 2.75
CA GLU A 281 -17.43 14.23 3.39
C GLU A 281 -18.01 12.81 3.65
N LYS A 282 -17.54 11.81 2.91
CA LYS A 282 -17.97 10.40 3.03
C LYS A 282 -17.10 9.61 4.00
N GLY A 283 -16.10 10.25 4.65
CA GLY A 283 -15.17 9.58 5.55
C GLY A 283 -14.06 8.82 4.83
N ARG A 284 -13.89 9.00 3.51
CA ARG A 284 -12.84 8.37 2.73
C ARG A 284 -11.57 9.21 2.79
N ARG A 285 -10.42 8.55 2.67
CA ARG A 285 -9.10 9.18 2.85
C ARG A 285 -8.22 9.05 1.61
N ALA A 286 -7.26 9.97 1.51
CA ALA A 286 -6.05 9.80 0.72
C ALA A 286 -4.84 10.20 1.56
N TRP A 287 -3.69 9.60 1.25
CA TRP A 287 -2.44 9.78 2.01
C TRP A 287 -1.30 10.05 1.06
N THR A 288 -0.51 11.10 1.34
CA THR A 288 0.76 11.31 0.66
C THR A 288 1.79 10.32 1.18
N ASN A 289 2.78 9.98 0.36
CA ASN A 289 4.01 9.41 0.89
C ASN A 289 4.75 10.44 1.76
N PRO A 290 5.61 9.98 2.70
CA PRO A 290 6.41 10.88 3.51
C PRO A 290 7.48 11.57 2.66
N ILE A 291 7.74 12.84 2.97
CA ILE A 291 8.97 13.53 2.60
C ILE A 291 9.88 13.42 3.83
N PHE A 292 11.02 12.74 3.68
CA PHE A 292 12.03 12.66 4.73
C PHE A 292 12.79 13.98 4.77
N LEU A 293 12.93 14.56 5.97
CA LEU A 293 13.44 15.92 6.17
C LEU A 293 14.95 15.88 6.40
N GLU A 294 15.67 16.79 5.73
CA GLU A 294 17.08 17.09 5.97
C GLU A 294 17.20 18.38 6.80
N GLU A 295 18.39 18.65 7.37
CA GLU A 295 18.61 19.89 8.14
C GLU A 295 18.32 21.16 7.32
N ALA A 296 18.52 21.10 5.99
CA ALA A 296 18.24 22.21 5.08
C ALA A 296 16.74 22.51 4.90
N ASP A 297 15.86 21.57 5.19
CA ASP A 297 14.39 21.72 5.09
C ASP A 297 13.79 22.42 6.31
N LEU A 298 14.53 22.45 7.42
CA LEU A 298 14.05 23.00 8.69
C LEU A 298 14.25 24.51 8.75
N PRO A 299 13.34 25.25 9.42
CA PRO A 299 13.40 26.70 9.53
C PRO A 299 14.55 27.21 10.42
#